data_33e06820d673e30ef599fc0f10da9c33
#
_entry.id   33e06820d673e30ef599fc0f10da9c33
#
_cell.length_a   1.000
_cell.length_b   1.000
_cell.length_c   1.000
_cell.angle_alpha   90.00
_cell.angle_beta   90.00
_cell.angle_gamma   90.00
#
_symmetry.space_group_name_H-M   'P 1'
#
loop_
_entity.id
_entity.type
_entity.pdbx_description
1 polymer ?
#
loop_
_entity_poly.entity_id
_entity_poly.type
_entity_poly.pdbx_seq_one_letter_code
_entity_poly.pdbx_strand_id
1 'polypeptide(L)'
;MQPYPKLGLIAGNGRFPFLVLDAARAQGYNVVVAAIKEETFPDIESHGASSVHWLSLGELSKLIETFQREGVTRAVMAGQVKHKQIFSSIRPDWRLAKLLLSLTTRNTDSLLGAVAKVLADEGIVLESSTALLEPLLAKAGVLTKRVPSAQEKKNIEYGRTVARGLAQYDIGQTVVIAETACVALEAMEGTDATIERAGQLMATLDPGRSTLARELTVVKVAKPKQDMRFDVPVVGVETMAVMRKAGATCLALDAGKCLLIDGDAVIVAANAAEITIVAE
;
A
#
# COMPACT_ATOMS: atom_id res chain seq x y z
N MET A 1 -15.58 9.37 -33.46
CA MET A 1 -15.26 8.70 -32.17
C MET A 1 -14.36 9.65 -31.40
N GLN A 2 -14.75 10.05 -30.20
CA GLN A 2 -13.82 10.80 -29.35
C GLN A 2 -12.68 9.83 -28.98
N PRO A 3 -11.41 10.28 -29.06
CA PRO A 3 -10.30 9.44 -28.63
C PRO A 3 -10.46 9.11 -27.14
N TYR A 4 -10.21 7.86 -26.79
CA TYR A 4 -10.20 7.42 -25.39
C TYR A 4 -9.25 8.34 -24.57
N PRO A 5 -9.66 8.76 -23.37
CA PRO A 5 -8.83 9.63 -22.56
C PRO A 5 -7.52 8.92 -22.20
N LYS A 6 -6.41 9.65 -22.29
CA LYS A 6 -5.09 9.12 -21.92
C LYS A 6 -4.87 9.19 -20.42
N LEU A 7 -4.27 8.14 -19.86
CA LEU A 7 -3.86 8.07 -18.46
C LEU A 7 -2.40 7.60 -18.39
N GLY A 8 -1.57 8.32 -17.67
CA GLY A 8 -0.22 7.88 -17.33
C GLY A 8 -0.25 6.94 -16.13
N LEU A 9 0.54 5.86 -16.19
CA LEU A 9 0.78 4.97 -15.06
C LEU A 9 2.28 4.94 -14.76
N ILE A 10 2.68 5.50 -13.62
CA ILE A 10 4.04 5.36 -13.10
C ILE A 10 4.07 4.05 -12.32
N ALA A 11 4.72 3.04 -12.89
CA ALA A 11 4.69 1.67 -12.39
C ALA A 11 5.96 1.35 -11.58
N GLY A 12 5.77 0.94 -10.32
CA GLY A 12 6.78 0.38 -9.44
C GLY A 12 6.68 -1.15 -9.34
N ASN A 13 7.14 -1.69 -8.23
CA ASN A 13 7.17 -3.13 -7.94
C ASN A 13 5.81 -3.68 -7.53
N GLY A 14 5.62 -5.00 -7.73
CA GLY A 14 4.47 -5.75 -7.26
C GLY A 14 3.31 -5.81 -8.24
N ARG A 15 2.16 -6.31 -7.77
CA ARG A 15 0.95 -6.53 -8.59
C ARG A 15 0.09 -5.28 -8.75
N PHE A 16 0.28 -4.28 -7.89
CA PHE A 16 -0.55 -3.08 -7.88
C PHE A 16 -0.57 -2.32 -9.23
N PRO A 17 0.56 -2.14 -9.97
CA PRO A 17 0.54 -1.54 -11.29
C PRO A 17 -0.37 -2.28 -12.29
N PHE A 18 -0.39 -3.60 -12.24
CA PHE A 18 -1.23 -4.42 -13.14
C PHE A 18 -2.71 -4.22 -12.86
N LEU A 19 -3.11 -4.20 -11.59
CA LEU A 19 -4.51 -3.94 -11.20
C LEU A 19 -4.98 -2.56 -11.66
N VAL A 20 -4.14 -1.53 -11.51
CA VAL A 20 -4.45 -0.18 -11.98
C VAL A 20 -4.57 -0.15 -13.50
N LEU A 21 -3.66 -0.82 -14.22
CA LEU A 21 -3.69 -0.93 -15.67
C LEU A 21 -4.98 -1.61 -16.16
N ASP A 22 -5.36 -2.74 -15.55
CA ASP A 22 -6.57 -3.47 -15.91
C ASP A 22 -7.82 -2.64 -15.63
N ALA A 23 -7.91 -2.01 -14.46
CA ALA A 23 -9.04 -1.16 -14.08
C ALA A 23 -9.17 0.07 -14.99
N ALA A 24 -8.07 0.71 -15.35
CA ALA A 24 -8.07 1.85 -16.27
C ALA A 24 -8.54 1.44 -17.68
N ARG A 25 -8.05 0.31 -18.19
CA ARG A 25 -8.48 -0.23 -19.48
C ARG A 25 -9.96 -0.61 -19.49
N ALA A 26 -10.45 -1.24 -18.44
CA ALA A 26 -11.86 -1.57 -18.29
C ALA A 26 -12.76 -0.34 -18.29
N GLN A 27 -12.25 0.82 -17.84
CA GLN A 27 -12.93 2.12 -17.86
C GLN A 27 -12.70 2.89 -19.19
N GLY A 28 -12.03 2.29 -20.18
CA GLY A 28 -11.85 2.87 -21.51
C GLY A 28 -10.68 3.86 -21.61
N TYR A 29 -9.69 3.81 -20.71
CA TYR A 29 -8.50 4.64 -20.85
C TYR A 29 -7.47 4.04 -21.80
N ASN A 30 -6.78 4.90 -22.54
CA ASN A 30 -5.53 4.57 -23.22
C ASN A 30 -4.38 4.79 -22.20
N VAL A 31 -3.82 3.70 -21.69
CA VAL A 31 -2.82 3.79 -20.62
C VAL A 31 -1.40 3.83 -21.19
N VAL A 32 -0.68 4.90 -20.84
CA VAL A 32 0.75 5.07 -21.13
C VAL A 32 1.53 4.71 -19.86
N VAL A 33 2.33 3.65 -19.91
CA VAL A 33 3.08 3.18 -18.75
C VAL A 33 4.49 3.72 -18.76
N ALA A 34 4.89 4.37 -17.67
CA ALA A 34 6.27 4.69 -17.32
C ALA A 34 6.75 3.64 -16.30
N ALA A 35 7.42 2.60 -16.79
CA ALA A 35 7.88 1.47 -15.99
C ALA A 35 9.27 1.77 -15.40
N ILE A 36 9.42 1.64 -14.09
CA ILE A 36 10.71 1.82 -13.40
C ILE A 36 11.54 0.54 -13.58
N LYS A 37 12.67 0.65 -14.29
CA LYS A 37 13.54 -0.48 -14.71
C LYS A 37 13.95 -1.39 -13.56
N GLU A 38 14.21 -0.79 -12.40
CA GLU A 38 14.74 -1.48 -11.23
C GLU A 38 13.64 -2.18 -10.41
N GLU A 39 12.35 -1.89 -10.71
CA GLU A 39 11.22 -2.28 -9.86
C GLU A 39 10.10 -3.00 -10.61
N THR A 40 9.70 -2.50 -11.78
CA THR A 40 8.52 -3.00 -12.49
C THR A 40 8.79 -4.37 -13.10
N PHE A 41 7.83 -5.30 -12.97
CA PHE A 41 7.93 -6.59 -13.62
C PHE A 41 7.82 -6.46 -15.15
N PRO A 42 8.71 -7.17 -15.92
CA PRO A 42 8.73 -7.07 -17.39
C PRO A 42 7.41 -7.41 -18.06
N ASP A 43 6.59 -8.26 -17.46
CA ASP A 43 5.29 -8.69 -17.97
C ASP A 43 4.33 -7.52 -18.24
N ILE A 44 4.59 -6.32 -17.69
CA ILE A 44 3.82 -5.11 -17.95
C ILE A 44 3.76 -4.76 -19.44
N GLU A 45 4.77 -5.12 -20.24
CA GLU A 45 4.79 -4.88 -21.68
C GLU A 45 3.69 -5.62 -22.44
N SER A 46 3.39 -6.84 -22.00
CA SER A 46 2.37 -7.68 -22.62
C SER A 46 0.98 -7.52 -22.01
N HIS A 47 0.82 -6.66 -20.99
CA HIS A 47 -0.41 -6.54 -20.21
C HIS A 47 -1.44 -5.57 -20.81
N GLY A 48 -1.22 -5.13 -22.06
CA GLY A 48 -2.21 -4.38 -22.84
C GLY A 48 -2.20 -2.87 -22.59
N ALA A 49 -1.10 -2.29 -22.18
CA ALA A 49 -0.87 -0.85 -22.22
C ALA A 49 -0.85 -0.33 -23.66
N SER A 50 -1.22 0.94 -23.88
CA SER A 50 -1.10 1.57 -25.19
C SER A 50 0.36 1.79 -25.60
N SER A 51 1.21 2.10 -24.64
CA SER A 51 2.68 2.16 -24.78
C SER A 51 3.34 1.94 -23.43
N VAL A 52 4.56 1.38 -23.44
CA VAL A 52 5.38 1.17 -22.25
C VAL A 52 6.75 1.81 -22.47
N HIS A 53 7.16 2.68 -21.55
CA HIS A 53 8.42 3.37 -21.56
C HIS A 53 9.22 3.04 -20.31
N TRP A 54 10.39 2.45 -20.50
CA TRP A 54 11.28 2.09 -19.40
C TRP A 54 12.16 3.26 -19.00
N LEU A 55 12.06 3.66 -17.74
CA LEU A 55 12.79 4.76 -17.12
C LEU A 55 13.56 4.26 -15.92
N SER A 56 14.74 4.79 -15.69
CA SER A 56 15.45 4.54 -14.43
C SER A 56 14.92 5.42 -13.32
N LEU A 57 14.97 4.91 -12.09
CA LEU A 57 14.63 5.69 -10.92
C LEU A 57 15.57 6.90 -10.84
N GLY A 58 15.03 8.11 -10.93
CA GLY A 58 15.83 9.34 -10.98
C GLY A 58 15.73 10.13 -12.29
N GLU A 59 15.19 9.56 -13.35
CA GLU A 59 14.97 10.22 -14.65
C GLU A 59 13.67 11.04 -14.68
N LEU A 60 13.50 12.00 -13.75
CA LEU A 60 12.26 12.80 -13.63
C LEU A 60 11.99 13.65 -14.88
N SER A 61 13.03 14.24 -15.48
CA SER A 61 12.89 15.00 -16.71
C SER A 61 12.36 14.15 -17.85
N LYS A 62 12.90 12.94 -17.99
CA LYS A 62 12.49 12.00 -19.03
C LYS A 62 11.08 11.48 -18.83
N LEU A 63 10.63 11.28 -17.56
CA LEU A 63 9.26 10.95 -17.24
C LEU A 63 8.29 12.04 -17.75
N ILE A 64 8.60 13.30 -17.43
CA ILE A 64 7.80 14.45 -17.85
C ILE A 64 7.76 14.56 -19.37
N GLU A 65 8.90 14.54 -20.03
CA GLU A 65 9.01 14.60 -21.51
C GLU A 65 8.24 13.46 -22.18
N THR A 66 8.31 12.26 -21.62
CA THR A 66 7.60 11.10 -22.14
C THR A 66 6.08 11.30 -22.05
N PHE A 67 5.58 11.72 -20.89
CA PHE A 67 4.15 11.93 -20.71
C PHE A 67 3.64 13.11 -21.54
N GLN A 68 4.39 14.20 -21.65
CA GLN A 68 4.03 15.34 -22.51
C GLN A 68 3.99 14.93 -23.99
N ARG A 69 4.99 14.21 -24.49
CA ARG A 69 5.03 13.70 -25.87
C ARG A 69 3.87 12.77 -26.16
N GLU A 70 3.47 11.94 -25.22
CA GLU A 70 2.32 11.05 -25.32
C GLU A 70 0.98 11.79 -25.13
N GLY A 71 0.98 13.05 -24.73
CA GLY A 71 -0.24 13.84 -24.48
C GLY A 71 -0.97 13.42 -23.20
N VAL A 72 -0.23 12.92 -22.20
CA VAL A 72 -0.74 12.56 -20.87
C VAL A 72 -0.83 13.81 -20.01
N THR A 73 -2.01 14.11 -19.47
CA THR A 73 -2.27 15.22 -18.54
C THR A 73 -2.71 14.75 -17.15
N ARG A 74 -3.07 13.47 -17.02
CA ARG A 74 -3.48 12.83 -15.77
C ARG A 74 -2.67 11.56 -15.61
N ALA A 75 -2.15 11.32 -14.41
CA ALA A 75 -1.37 10.14 -14.12
C ALA A 75 -1.73 9.55 -12.75
N VAL A 76 -1.46 8.28 -12.57
CA VAL A 76 -1.51 7.57 -11.28
C VAL A 76 -0.15 6.92 -11.03
N MET A 77 0.18 6.74 -9.75
CA MET A 77 1.38 6.04 -9.33
C MET A 77 0.96 4.75 -8.63
N ALA A 78 1.53 3.62 -9.01
CA ALA A 78 1.18 2.33 -8.42
C ALA A 78 2.41 1.44 -8.24
N GLY A 79 2.42 0.68 -7.15
CA GLY A 79 3.52 -0.21 -6.80
C GLY A 79 4.53 0.44 -5.85
N GLN A 80 5.43 -0.38 -5.34
CA GLN A 80 6.45 0.06 -4.38
C GLN A 80 7.77 0.34 -5.08
N VAL A 81 8.55 1.25 -4.50
CA VAL A 81 9.98 1.41 -4.77
C VAL A 81 10.72 1.03 -3.50
N LYS A 82 11.65 0.07 -3.59
CA LYS A 82 12.38 -0.41 -2.42
C LYS A 82 13.21 0.71 -1.80
N HIS A 83 13.06 0.96 -0.50
CA HIS A 83 13.80 2.00 0.22
C HIS A 83 15.31 1.98 -0.02
N LYS A 84 15.89 0.76 -0.15
CA LYS A 84 17.32 0.58 -0.40
C LYS A 84 17.77 1.20 -1.73
N GLN A 85 16.89 1.24 -2.73
CA GLN A 85 17.20 1.83 -4.05
C GLN A 85 17.02 3.34 -4.06
N ILE A 86 16.05 3.87 -3.32
CA ILE A 86 15.82 5.32 -3.24
C ILE A 86 17.05 6.06 -2.68
N PHE A 87 17.79 5.46 -1.75
CA PHE A 87 18.90 6.12 -1.06
C PHE A 87 20.30 5.69 -1.50
N SER A 88 20.46 4.56 -2.21
CA SER A 88 21.79 4.02 -2.54
C SER A 88 22.16 4.00 -4.02
N SER A 89 21.21 4.07 -4.94
CA SER A 89 21.44 3.78 -6.37
C SER A 89 20.90 4.83 -7.33
N ILE A 90 20.20 5.86 -6.84
CA ILE A 90 19.62 6.89 -7.71
C ILE A 90 20.74 7.76 -8.28
N ARG A 91 20.78 7.84 -9.62
CA ARG A 91 21.49 8.89 -10.35
C ARG A 91 20.44 9.93 -10.76
N PRO A 92 20.21 10.96 -9.91
CA PRO A 92 19.19 11.95 -10.19
C PRO A 92 19.60 12.80 -11.41
N ASP A 93 18.64 13.04 -12.30
CA ASP A 93 18.81 14.08 -13.29
C ASP A 93 18.78 15.47 -12.62
N TRP A 94 19.01 16.53 -13.39
CA TRP A 94 19.12 17.88 -12.84
C TRP A 94 17.83 18.36 -12.14
N ARG A 95 16.63 17.94 -12.63
CA ARG A 95 15.33 18.30 -12.02
C ARG A 95 15.16 17.61 -10.68
N LEU A 96 15.41 16.32 -10.63
CA LEU A 96 15.32 15.57 -9.38
C LEU A 96 16.41 16.01 -8.39
N ALA A 97 17.63 16.29 -8.84
CA ALA A 97 18.69 16.81 -7.99
C ALA A 97 18.32 18.15 -7.35
N LYS A 98 17.77 19.08 -8.14
CA LYS A 98 17.27 20.37 -7.65
C LYS A 98 16.14 20.18 -6.65
N LEU A 99 15.21 19.27 -6.91
CA LEU A 99 14.12 18.92 -6.00
C LEU A 99 14.65 18.38 -4.67
N LEU A 100 15.57 17.41 -4.70
CA LEU A 100 16.17 16.82 -3.50
C LEU A 100 16.90 17.86 -2.63
N LEU A 101 17.54 18.85 -3.25
CA LEU A 101 18.19 19.96 -2.53
C LEU A 101 17.19 20.93 -1.88
N SER A 102 15.98 21.03 -2.40
CA SER A 102 14.92 21.90 -1.87
C SER A 102 14.12 21.28 -0.71
N LEU A 103 14.25 19.97 -0.48
CA LEU A 103 13.52 19.29 0.57
C LEU A 103 14.10 19.60 1.97
N THR A 104 13.24 20.07 2.87
CA THR A 104 13.57 20.27 4.28
C THR A 104 13.55 18.95 5.07
N THR A 105 12.68 18.02 4.67
CA THR A 105 12.54 16.69 5.27
C THR A 105 12.80 15.66 4.17
N ARG A 106 13.70 14.70 4.44
CA ARG A 106 14.10 13.67 3.46
C ARG A 106 13.42 12.33 3.74
N ASN A 107 12.09 12.33 3.92
CA ASN A 107 11.31 11.11 3.94
C ASN A 107 10.65 10.85 2.58
N THR A 108 10.15 9.65 2.38
CA THR A 108 9.54 9.21 1.12
C THR A 108 8.32 10.04 0.75
N ASP A 109 7.47 10.38 1.72
CA ASP A 109 6.23 11.13 1.49
C ASP A 109 6.53 12.56 1.01
N SER A 110 7.52 13.23 1.63
CA SER A 110 7.95 14.56 1.20
C SER A 110 8.54 14.56 -0.21
N LEU A 111 9.31 13.52 -0.56
CA LEU A 111 9.88 13.35 -1.89
C LEU A 111 8.77 13.14 -2.93
N LEU A 112 7.85 12.21 -2.69
CA LEU A 112 6.77 11.91 -3.62
C LEU A 112 5.79 13.08 -3.77
N GLY A 113 5.49 13.79 -2.67
CA GLY A 113 4.70 15.02 -2.71
C GLY A 113 5.36 16.12 -3.55
N ALA A 114 6.69 16.26 -3.46
CA ALA A 114 7.43 17.22 -4.27
C ALA A 114 7.49 16.81 -5.75
N VAL A 115 7.63 15.51 -6.06
CA VAL A 115 7.51 14.97 -7.42
C VAL A 115 6.11 15.26 -7.99
N ALA A 116 5.05 15.02 -7.22
CA ALA A 116 3.68 15.32 -7.63
C ALA A 116 3.48 16.79 -7.96
N LYS A 117 4.09 17.69 -7.18
CA LYS A 117 4.07 19.14 -7.45
C LYS A 117 4.79 19.49 -8.76
N VAL A 118 5.98 18.94 -8.98
CA VAL A 118 6.74 19.18 -10.24
C VAL A 118 5.95 18.68 -11.45
N LEU A 119 5.30 17.51 -11.36
CA LEU A 119 4.44 17.00 -12.42
C LEU A 119 3.27 17.95 -12.69
N ALA A 120 2.62 18.47 -11.65
CA ALA A 120 1.50 19.41 -11.78
C ALA A 120 1.93 20.73 -12.41
N ASP A 121 3.10 21.27 -12.05
CA ASP A 121 3.69 22.48 -12.64
C ASP A 121 3.99 22.30 -14.15
N GLU A 122 4.18 21.04 -14.60
CA GLU A 122 4.39 20.66 -16.00
C GLU A 122 3.10 20.17 -16.71
N GLY A 123 1.93 20.39 -16.09
CA GLY A 123 0.62 20.07 -16.65
C GLY A 123 0.17 18.61 -16.52
N ILE A 124 0.83 17.82 -15.66
CA ILE A 124 0.50 16.42 -15.40
C ILE A 124 -0.01 16.29 -13.97
N VAL A 125 -1.32 16.10 -13.80
CA VAL A 125 -1.95 15.97 -12.48
C VAL A 125 -1.83 14.52 -12.00
N LEU A 126 -1.17 14.32 -10.86
CA LEU A 126 -1.13 13.02 -10.20
C LEU A 126 -2.39 12.80 -9.37
N GLU A 127 -3.16 11.78 -9.72
CA GLU A 127 -4.41 11.40 -9.08
C GLU A 127 -4.21 10.29 -8.04
N SER A 128 -5.24 10.06 -7.22
CA SER A 128 -5.24 8.96 -6.25
C SER A 128 -5.04 7.61 -6.95
N SER A 129 -4.12 6.80 -6.45
CA SER A 129 -3.88 5.44 -6.94
C SER A 129 -5.10 4.53 -6.80
N THR A 130 -6.02 4.88 -5.89
CA THR A 130 -7.25 4.11 -5.63
C THR A 130 -8.46 4.58 -6.43
N ALA A 131 -8.37 5.70 -7.16
CA ALA A 131 -9.51 6.26 -7.91
C ALA A 131 -10.14 5.26 -8.90
N LEU A 132 -9.33 4.37 -9.46
CA LEU A 132 -9.77 3.33 -10.39
C LEU A 132 -10.10 1.99 -9.68
N LEU A 133 -9.78 1.86 -8.39
CA LEU A 133 -9.84 0.63 -7.61
C LEU A 133 -10.81 0.73 -6.42
N GLU A 134 -11.76 1.66 -6.46
CA GLU A 134 -12.76 1.82 -5.41
C GLU A 134 -13.45 0.50 -5.01
N PRO A 135 -13.81 -0.42 -5.94
CA PRO A 135 -14.41 -1.71 -5.59
C PRO A 135 -13.52 -2.60 -4.71
N LEU A 136 -12.21 -2.40 -4.72
CA LEU A 136 -11.24 -3.15 -3.92
C LEU A 136 -10.95 -2.50 -2.56
N LEU A 137 -11.48 -1.32 -2.26
CA LEU A 137 -11.36 -0.72 -0.93
C LEU A 137 -12.21 -1.48 0.08
N ALA A 138 -11.65 -1.70 1.27
CA ALA A 138 -12.34 -2.35 2.37
C ALA A 138 -13.62 -1.57 2.73
N LYS A 139 -14.79 -2.20 2.54
CA LYS A 139 -16.09 -1.61 2.86
C LYS A 139 -16.34 -1.66 4.36
N ALA A 140 -17.07 -0.67 4.90
CA ALA A 140 -17.41 -0.65 6.31
C ALA A 140 -18.23 -1.90 6.72
N GLY A 141 -17.92 -2.46 7.89
CA GLY A 141 -18.57 -3.61 8.48
C GLY A 141 -17.68 -4.83 8.60
N VAL A 142 -18.28 -5.97 8.92
CA VAL A 142 -17.60 -7.26 8.97
C VAL A 142 -17.60 -7.87 7.57
N LEU A 143 -16.42 -8.14 7.02
CA LEU A 143 -16.25 -8.60 5.65
C LEU A 143 -16.23 -10.12 5.53
N THR A 144 -16.04 -10.83 6.64
CA THR A 144 -15.93 -12.31 6.73
C THR A 144 -17.16 -12.92 7.37
N LYS A 145 -17.27 -14.26 7.27
CA LYS A 145 -18.38 -15.00 7.90
C LYS A 145 -18.35 -14.95 9.44
N ARG A 146 -17.14 -15.05 10.00
CA ARG A 146 -16.94 -14.93 11.45
C ARG A 146 -16.97 -13.45 11.85
N VAL A 147 -17.59 -13.15 12.97
CA VAL A 147 -17.61 -11.81 13.58
C VAL A 147 -16.57 -11.71 14.69
N PRO A 148 -16.08 -10.51 15.03
CA PRO A 148 -15.12 -10.35 16.12
C PRO A 148 -15.71 -10.79 17.46
N SER A 149 -14.92 -11.54 18.26
CA SER A 149 -15.25 -11.88 19.63
C SER A 149 -15.27 -10.63 20.53
N ALA A 150 -15.79 -10.77 21.75
CA ALA A 150 -15.77 -9.67 22.72
C ALA A 150 -14.34 -9.21 23.07
N GLN A 151 -13.39 -10.15 23.12
CA GLN A 151 -11.98 -9.83 23.38
C GLN A 151 -11.33 -9.16 22.17
N GLU A 152 -11.59 -9.68 20.96
CA GLU A 152 -11.08 -9.04 19.72
C GLU A 152 -11.58 -7.60 19.57
N LYS A 153 -12.83 -7.30 19.93
CA LYS A 153 -13.34 -5.92 19.94
C LYS A 153 -12.57 -5.02 20.89
N LYS A 154 -12.23 -5.47 22.09
CA LYS A 154 -11.38 -4.72 23.03
C LYS A 154 -9.97 -4.51 22.47
N ASN A 155 -9.42 -5.56 21.84
CA ASN A 155 -8.11 -5.48 21.19
C ASN A 155 -8.12 -4.47 20.04
N ILE A 156 -9.19 -4.42 19.23
CA ILE A 156 -9.36 -3.46 18.13
C ILE A 156 -9.38 -2.02 18.68
N GLU A 157 -10.20 -1.75 19.70
CA GLU A 157 -10.31 -0.41 20.29
C GLU A 157 -8.96 0.09 20.83
N TYR A 158 -8.28 -0.74 21.63
CA TYR A 158 -6.95 -0.44 22.14
C TYR A 158 -5.93 -0.31 21.00
N GLY A 159 -5.92 -1.26 20.07
CA GLY A 159 -5.00 -1.31 18.95
C GLY A 159 -5.13 -0.09 18.02
N ARG A 160 -6.35 0.42 17.79
CA ARG A 160 -6.57 1.66 17.03
C ARG A 160 -5.93 2.87 17.72
N THR A 161 -6.03 2.95 19.04
CA THR A 161 -5.39 4.02 19.81
C THR A 161 -3.87 3.98 19.63
N VAL A 162 -3.26 2.79 19.78
CA VAL A 162 -1.82 2.58 19.62
C VAL A 162 -1.36 2.84 18.19
N ALA A 163 -2.05 2.24 17.20
CA ALA A 163 -1.70 2.38 15.78
C ALA A 163 -1.79 3.84 15.30
N ARG A 164 -2.82 4.57 15.71
CA ARG A 164 -2.95 6.01 15.39
C ARG A 164 -1.84 6.84 16.02
N GLY A 165 -1.46 6.54 17.28
CA GLY A 165 -0.31 7.16 17.90
C GLY A 165 0.99 6.92 17.13
N LEU A 166 1.25 5.67 16.72
CA LEU A 166 2.40 5.29 15.91
C LEU A 166 2.42 6.01 14.56
N ALA A 167 1.27 6.05 13.89
CA ALA A 167 1.08 6.66 12.58
C ALA A 167 1.29 8.19 12.59
N GLN A 168 1.05 8.87 13.71
CA GLN A 168 1.31 10.31 13.87
C GLN A 168 2.80 10.65 13.72
N TYR A 169 3.67 9.73 14.12
CA TYR A 169 5.13 9.89 14.03
C TYR A 169 5.74 9.32 12.75
N ASP A 170 4.89 8.85 11.83
CA ASP A 170 5.32 8.20 10.57
C ASP A 170 6.28 7.01 10.78
N ILE A 171 6.12 6.27 11.89
CA ILE A 171 6.92 5.09 12.22
C ILE A 171 6.37 3.87 11.50
N GLY A 172 5.04 3.66 11.59
CA GLY A 172 4.30 2.55 11.01
C GLY A 172 2.81 2.76 11.16
N GLN A 173 2.01 1.79 10.76
CA GLN A 173 0.55 1.89 10.76
C GLN A 173 -0.15 0.58 11.17
N THR A 174 0.62 -0.44 11.54
CA THR A 174 0.11 -1.75 11.96
C THR A 174 0.61 -2.09 13.37
N VAL A 175 -0.29 -2.61 14.19
CA VAL A 175 0.04 -3.16 15.52
C VAL A 175 -0.62 -4.52 15.71
N VAL A 176 -0.03 -5.37 16.52
CA VAL A 176 -0.56 -6.68 16.87
C VAL A 176 -0.83 -6.71 18.38
N ILE A 177 -2.05 -7.05 18.74
CA ILE A 177 -2.58 -6.95 20.10
C ILE A 177 -3.02 -8.34 20.58
N ALA A 178 -2.72 -8.65 21.84
CA ALA A 178 -3.29 -9.76 22.58
C ALA A 178 -3.73 -9.28 23.97
N GLU A 179 -4.95 -9.61 24.40
CA GLU A 179 -5.47 -9.25 25.74
C GLU A 179 -5.27 -7.76 26.10
N THR A 180 -5.52 -6.86 25.13
CA THR A 180 -5.26 -5.41 25.26
C THR A 180 -3.80 -5.05 25.56
N ALA A 181 -2.86 -5.96 25.30
CA ALA A 181 -1.42 -5.68 25.34
C ALA A 181 -0.86 -5.61 23.92
N CYS A 182 0.01 -4.63 23.63
CA CYS A 182 0.69 -4.51 22.36
C CYS A 182 1.85 -5.52 22.30
N VAL A 183 1.72 -6.56 21.47
CA VAL A 183 2.73 -7.60 21.28
C VAL A 183 3.80 -7.16 20.29
N ALA A 184 3.40 -6.51 19.20
CA ALA A 184 4.30 -6.00 18.17
C ALA A 184 3.71 -4.73 17.54
N LEU A 185 4.60 -3.86 17.08
CA LEU A 185 4.26 -2.67 16.31
C LEU A 185 5.17 -2.59 15.08
N GLU A 186 4.60 -2.12 13.97
CA GLU A 186 5.29 -1.99 12.70
C GLU A 186 6.24 -0.78 12.72
N ALA A 187 7.42 -0.98 12.14
CA ALA A 187 8.32 0.10 11.78
C ALA A 187 8.77 -0.10 10.32
N MET A 188 10.07 -0.20 10.04
CA MET A 188 10.58 -0.34 8.66
C MET A 188 10.44 -1.76 8.09
N GLU A 189 10.14 -2.76 8.94
CA GLU A 189 10.00 -4.18 8.51
C GLU A 189 8.73 -4.46 7.72
N GLY A 190 7.69 -3.63 7.86
CA GLY A 190 6.40 -3.80 7.20
C GLY A 190 5.43 -4.73 7.93
N THR A 191 4.18 -4.73 7.47
CA THR A 191 3.04 -5.38 8.13
C THR A 191 3.26 -6.89 8.35
N ASP A 192 3.62 -7.63 7.29
CA ASP A 192 3.71 -9.09 7.36
C ASP A 192 4.83 -9.55 8.30
N ALA A 193 6.00 -8.93 8.25
CA ALA A 193 7.10 -9.22 9.17
C ALA A 193 6.76 -8.86 10.64
N THR A 194 5.99 -7.81 10.86
CA THR A 194 5.48 -7.46 12.19
C THR A 194 4.55 -8.53 12.74
N ILE A 195 3.65 -9.07 11.90
CA ILE A 195 2.74 -10.16 12.28
C ILE A 195 3.54 -11.44 12.58
N GLU A 196 4.50 -11.80 11.72
CA GLU A 196 5.38 -12.97 11.97
C GLU A 196 6.13 -12.84 13.29
N ARG A 197 6.71 -11.68 13.56
CA ARG A 197 7.41 -11.40 14.81
C ARG A 197 6.49 -11.52 16.02
N ALA A 198 5.24 -11.04 15.94
CA ALA A 198 4.27 -11.23 17.00
C ALA A 198 3.98 -12.72 17.26
N GLY A 199 3.77 -13.51 16.21
CA GLY A 199 3.59 -14.96 16.31
C GLY A 199 4.78 -15.67 16.97
N GLN A 200 6.01 -15.29 16.59
CA GLN A 200 7.24 -15.82 17.20
C GLN A 200 7.33 -15.49 18.69
N LEU A 201 7.04 -14.25 19.08
CA LEU A 201 7.03 -13.84 20.49
C LEU A 201 6.01 -14.64 21.28
N MET A 202 4.77 -14.81 20.76
CA MET A 202 3.73 -15.59 21.43
C MET A 202 4.07 -17.06 21.54
N ALA A 203 4.80 -17.64 20.58
CA ALA A 203 5.25 -19.03 20.64
C ALA A 203 6.27 -19.29 21.76
N THR A 204 6.98 -18.25 22.24
CA THR A 204 7.92 -18.37 23.37
C THR A 204 7.23 -18.39 24.74
N LEU A 205 5.94 -18.02 24.79
CA LEU A 205 5.19 -18.01 26.03
C LEU A 205 4.79 -19.45 26.43
N ASP A 206 5.10 -19.81 27.68
CA ASP A 206 4.65 -21.08 28.25
C ASP A 206 3.12 -21.08 28.43
N PRO A 207 2.38 -22.00 27.78
CA PRO A 207 0.92 -22.09 27.90
C PRO A 207 0.43 -22.22 29.34
N GLY A 208 1.23 -22.81 30.23
CA GLY A 208 0.90 -22.99 31.65
C GLY A 208 1.15 -21.76 32.52
N ARG A 209 1.88 -20.76 32.03
CA ARG A 209 2.27 -19.56 32.75
C ARG A 209 1.77 -18.25 32.12
N SER A 210 1.43 -18.26 30.85
CA SER A 210 0.94 -17.06 30.16
C SER A 210 -0.52 -16.79 30.53
N THR A 211 -0.81 -15.56 30.92
CA THR A 211 -2.18 -15.04 31.06
C THR A 211 -2.71 -14.49 29.74
N LEU A 212 -1.84 -14.37 28.73
CA LEU A 212 -2.24 -13.85 27.41
C LEU A 212 -2.86 -14.97 26.57
N ALA A 213 -4.02 -14.73 26.02
CA ALA A 213 -4.60 -15.59 25.00
C ALA A 213 -3.70 -15.61 23.76
N ARG A 214 -3.64 -16.76 23.07
CA ARG A 214 -2.83 -16.90 21.85
C ARG A 214 -3.50 -16.32 20.61
N GLU A 215 -4.68 -15.74 20.75
CA GLU A 215 -5.43 -15.10 19.68
C GLU A 215 -4.88 -13.68 19.46
N LEU A 216 -4.23 -13.48 18.33
CA LEU A 216 -3.69 -12.18 17.97
C LEU A 216 -4.70 -11.38 17.14
N THR A 217 -4.85 -10.11 17.47
CA THR A 217 -5.62 -9.14 16.69
C THR A 217 -4.67 -8.17 16.00
N VAL A 218 -4.70 -8.15 14.68
CA VAL A 218 -3.94 -7.19 13.86
C VAL A 218 -4.80 -5.96 13.62
N VAL A 219 -4.27 -4.78 13.90
CA VAL A 219 -4.95 -3.50 13.63
C VAL A 219 -4.06 -2.67 12.71
N LYS A 220 -4.58 -2.38 11.51
CA LYS A 220 -3.90 -1.57 10.50
C LYS A 220 -4.75 -0.35 10.18
N VAL A 221 -4.21 0.84 10.43
CA VAL A 221 -4.89 2.13 10.20
C VAL A 221 -4.26 2.87 9.03
N ALA A 222 -4.99 3.81 8.44
CA ALA A 222 -4.40 4.79 7.55
C ALA A 222 -3.69 5.88 8.37
N LYS A 223 -2.57 6.40 7.87
CA LYS A 223 -1.87 7.51 8.50
C LYS A 223 -2.75 8.77 8.46
N PRO A 224 -2.69 9.67 9.46
CA PRO A 224 -3.53 10.88 9.51
C PRO A 224 -3.39 11.80 8.28
N LYS A 225 -2.20 11.81 7.67
CA LYS A 225 -1.88 12.59 6.47
C LYS A 225 -1.60 11.67 5.26
N GLN A 226 -2.26 10.50 5.21
CA GLN A 226 -2.09 9.55 4.12
C GLN A 226 -2.36 10.20 2.78
N ASP A 227 -1.37 10.23 1.92
CA ASP A 227 -1.54 10.71 0.55
C ASP A 227 -1.85 9.51 -0.37
N MET A 228 -3.14 9.32 -0.67
CA MET A 228 -3.63 8.20 -1.48
C MET A 228 -3.14 8.22 -2.93
N ARG A 229 -2.39 9.25 -3.34
CA ARG A 229 -1.77 9.29 -4.66
C ARG A 229 -0.60 8.32 -4.79
N PHE A 230 0.04 7.95 -3.66
CA PHE A 230 1.24 7.09 -3.69
C PHE A 230 1.45 6.25 -2.42
N ASP A 231 0.76 6.53 -1.32
CA ASP A 231 0.86 5.74 -0.08
C ASP A 231 -0.53 5.18 0.27
N VAL A 232 -0.80 3.96 -0.18
CA VAL A 232 -2.06 3.25 0.05
C VAL A 232 -1.81 2.06 0.95
N PRO A 233 -2.49 1.95 2.11
CA PRO A 233 -2.45 0.73 2.91
C PRO A 233 -3.03 -0.44 2.11
N VAL A 234 -2.27 -1.54 2.04
CA VAL A 234 -2.65 -2.73 1.26
C VAL A 234 -2.68 -3.96 2.15
N VAL A 235 -3.65 -4.84 1.91
CA VAL A 235 -3.74 -6.20 2.45
C VAL A 235 -4.02 -7.17 1.31
N GLY A 236 -3.31 -8.30 1.27
CA GLY A 236 -3.45 -9.34 0.26
C GLY A 236 -3.65 -10.72 0.85
N VAL A 237 -3.79 -11.72 -0.02
CA VAL A 237 -3.90 -13.13 0.36
C VAL A 237 -2.67 -13.60 1.15
N GLU A 238 -1.47 -13.08 0.82
CA GLU A 238 -0.24 -13.39 1.55
C GLU A 238 -0.33 -12.97 3.02
N THR A 239 -0.88 -11.79 3.31
CA THR A 239 -1.11 -11.34 4.69
C THR A 239 -2.02 -12.32 5.45
N MET A 240 -3.04 -12.92 4.80
CA MET A 240 -3.88 -13.94 5.43
C MET A 240 -3.10 -15.22 5.76
N ALA A 241 -2.19 -15.63 4.87
CA ALA A 241 -1.30 -16.76 5.12
C ALA A 241 -0.36 -16.51 6.31
N VAL A 242 0.23 -15.32 6.37
CA VAL A 242 1.09 -14.87 7.47
C VAL A 242 0.30 -14.82 8.79
N MET A 243 -0.88 -14.23 8.80
CA MET A 243 -1.77 -14.18 9.97
C MET A 243 -2.10 -15.58 10.49
N ARG A 244 -2.49 -16.49 9.59
CA ARG A 244 -2.78 -17.89 9.94
C ARG A 244 -1.58 -18.56 10.62
N LYS A 245 -0.38 -18.40 10.03
CA LYS A 245 0.87 -18.97 10.57
C LYS A 245 1.22 -18.40 11.95
N ALA A 246 0.98 -17.11 12.14
CA ALA A 246 1.24 -16.39 13.40
C ALA A 246 0.18 -16.66 14.49
N GLY A 247 -0.95 -17.32 14.16
CA GLY A 247 -2.05 -17.51 15.10
C GLY A 247 -2.92 -16.27 15.29
N ALA A 248 -2.90 -15.33 14.33
CA ALA A 248 -3.76 -14.15 14.35
C ALA A 248 -5.16 -14.50 13.81
N THR A 249 -6.18 -14.10 14.56
CA THR A 249 -7.58 -14.47 14.30
C THR A 249 -8.46 -13.30 13.85
N CYS A 250 -7.97 -12.06 13.99
CA CYS A 250 -8.72 -10.87 13.64
C CYS A 250 -7.84 -9.80 12.98
N LEU A 251 -8.37 -9.18 11.92
CA LEU A 251 -7.79 -8.03 11.23
C LEU A 251 -8.78 -6.87 11.25
N ALA A 252 -8.38 -5.76 11.82
CA ALA A 252 -9.14 -4.50 11.78
C ALA A 252 -8.48 -3.50 10.85
N LEU A 253 -9.28 -2.87 9.98
CA LEU A 253 -8.86 -1.93 8.94
C LEU A 253 -9.63 -0.61 9.05
N ASP A 254 -9.10 0.47 8.48
CA ASP A 254 -9.86 1.69 8.22
C ASP A 254 -10.67 1.53 6.93
N ALA A 255 -12.01 1.66 7.04
CA ALA A 255 -12.93 1.55 5.91
C ALA A 255 -12.68 2.63 4.85
N GLY A 256 -12.75 2.26 3.57
CA GLY A 256 -12.52 3.15 2.45
C GLY A 256 -11.08 3.63 2.28
N LYS A 257 -10.14 3.16 3.09
CA LYS A 257 -8.74 3.60 3.06
C LYS A 257 -7.73 2.47 2.87
N CYS A 258 -8.12 1.23 3.11
CA CYS A 258 -7.26 0.06 2.90
C CYS A 258 -7.70 -0.70 1.66
N LEU A 259 -6.74 -1.03 0.79
CA LEU A 259 -6.97 -1.79 -0.44
C LEU A 259 -6.82 -3.29 -0.16
N LEU A 260 -7.85 -4.08 -0.52
CA LEU A 260 -7.78 -5.54 -0.59
C LEU A 260 -7.27 -5.91 -1.98
N ILE A 261 -5.95 -6.04 -2.12
CA ILE A 261 -5.29 -6.08 -3.45
C ILE A 261 -5.71 -7.28 -4.31
N ASP A 262 -6.11 -8.38 -3.68
CA ASP A 262 -6.61 -9.58 -4.35
C ASP A 262 -8.16 -9.66 -4.34
N GLY A 263 -8.85 -8.58 -3.98
CA GLY A 263 -10.30 -8.50 -3.95
C GLY A 263 -10.94 -9.58 -3.07
N ASP A 264 -11.95 -10.26 -3.60
CA ASP A 264 -12.70 -11.29 -2.89
C ASP A 264 -11.83 -12.49 -2.45
N ALA A 265 -10.70 -12.74 -3.12
CA ALA A 265 -9.79 -13.81 -2.72
C ALA A 265 -9.22 -13.61 -1.32
N VAL A 266 -9.05 -12.36 -0.86
CA VAL A 266 -8.65 -12.06 0.53
C VAL A 266 -9.71 -12.55 1.50
N ILE A 267 -10.98 -12.30 1.20
CA ILE A 267 -12.11 -12.71 2.05
C ILE A 267 -12.25 -14.23 2.07
N VAL A 268 -12.07 -14.87 0.91
CA VAL A 268 -12.08 -16.35 0.81
C VAL A 268 -10.96 -16.95 1.66
N ALA A 269 -9.73 -16.43 1.55
CA ALA A 269 -8.58 -16.88 2.32
C ALA A 269 -8.77 -16.66 3.83
N ALA A 270 -9.28 -15.49 4.23
CA ALA A 270 -9.60 -15.18 5.62
C ALA A 270 -10.65 -16.16 6.20
N ASN A 271 -11.74 -16.42 5.47
CA ASN A 271 -12.78 -17.37 5.89
C ASN A 271 -12.23 -18.79 6.02
N ALA A 272 -11.36 -19.23 5.11
CA ALA A 272 -10.72 -20.54 5.16
C ALA A 272 -9.74 -20.68 6.34
N ALA A 273 -9.18 -19.57 6.81
CA ALA A 273 -8.28 -19.51 7.97
C ALA A 273 -9.01 -19.14 9.28
N GLU A 274 -10.34 -19.02 9.27
CA GLU A 274 -11.17 -18.57 10.40
C GLU A 274 -10.78 -17.18 10.94
N ILE A 275 -10.19 -16.34 10.08
CA ILE A 275 -9.82 -14.97 10.39
C ILE A 275 -11.01 -14.06 10.16
N THR A 276 -11.33 -13.21 11.14
CA THR A 276 -12.28 -12.10 10.95
C THR A 276 -11.57 -10.92 10.30
N ILE A 277 -12.21 -10.30 9.30
CA ILE A 277 -11.83 -8.98 8.80
C ILE A 277 -12.97 -8.02 9.10
N VAL A 278 -12.66 -6.92 9.77
CA VAL A 278 -13.60 -5.84 10.05
C VAL A 278 -13.00 -4.51 9.63
N ALA A 279 -13.80 -3.67 8.97
CA ALA A 279 -13.41 -2.32 8.59
C ALA A 279 -14.37 -1.28 9.18
N GLU A 280 -13.83 -0.21 9.79
CA GLU A 280 -14.60 0.85 10.47
C GLU A 280 -14.09 2.23 10.08
#